data_f00800aad25c52bc02aec6b581202347
#
_entry.id   f00800aad25c52bc02aec6b581202347
#
_cell.length_a   1.000
_cell.length_b   1.000
_cell.length_c   1.000
_cell.angle_alpha   90.00
_cell.angle_beta   90.00
_cell.angle_gamma   90.00
#
_symmetry.space_group_name_H-M   'P 1'
#
loop_
_entity.id
_entity.type
_entity.pdbx_description
1 polymer ?
#
loop_
_entity_poly.entity_id
_entity_poly.type
_entity_poly.pdbx_seq_one_letter_code
_entity_poly.pdbx_strand_id
1 'polypeptide(L)'
;MSLWGARFLNDNDYHGGFDLPEIQQVFDAMAANYSAWATGYAPLAVGADVPAAVQEFSRTLFNMRPDISLHVCRTVFNTDLRGVLGMVRAPCVVVQTTRDVSVPASVAAYLKAHLGGRTTVELLQTEGHLPHLSAPGLLAQVLRRALARF
;
A
#
# COMPACT_ATOMS: atom_id res chain seq x y z
N MET A 1 1.24 -0.98 -12.27
CA MET A 1 0.10 -0.35 -11.60
C MET A 1 0.15 -0.79 -10.15
N SER A 2 0.40 0.11 -9.21
CA SER A 2 0.34 -0.20 -7.78
C SER A 2 -1.14 -0.29 -7.41
N LEU A 3 -1.64 -1.49 -7.22
CA LEU A 3 -2.94 -1.69 -6.61
C LEU A 3 -2.72 -1.55 -5.09
N TRP A 4 -2.99 -0.37 -4.58
CA TRP A 4 -3.35 -0.19 -3.18
C TRP A 4 -4.48 -1.19 -2.94
N GLY A 5 -4.45 -1.97 -1.89
CA GLY A 5 -5.36 -3.09 -1.64
C GLY A 5 -6.78 -2.97 -2.21
N ALA A 6 -7.52 -4.05 -2.28
CA ALA A 6 -8.90 -4.01 -2.75
C ALA A 6 -9.79 -3.10 -1.89
N ARG A 7 -9.45 -2.97 -0.61
CA ARG A 7 -10.10 -2.13 0.40
C ARG A 7 -9.16 -2.02 1.61
N PHE A 8 -9.18 -0.90 2.33
CA PHE A 8 -8.43 -0.72 3.58
C PHE A 8 -9.24 -1.12 4.83
N LEU A 9 -10.54 -0.83 4.82
CA LEU A 9 -11.43 -1.12 5.94
C LEU A 9 -11.65 -2.63 6.10
N ASN A 10 -11.54 -3.10 7.34
CA ASN A 10 -11.92 -4.46 7.72
C ASN A 10 -13.43 -4.68 7.55
N ASP A 11 -13.81 -5.92 7.22
CA ASP A 11 -15.19 -6.36 7.06
C ASP A 11 -15.27 -7.83 7.52
N ASN A 12 -16.47 -8.41 7.62
CA ASN A 12 -16.72 -9.74 8.19
C ASN A 12 -15.74 -10.82 7.72
N ASP A 13 -15.55 -10.94 6.40
CA ASP A 13 -14.70 -11.96 5.78
C ASP A 13 -13.46 -11.35 5.10
N TYR A 14 -13.14 -10.08 5.39
CA TYR A 14 -12.06 -9.37 4.75
C TYR A 14 -11.24 -8.56 5.75
N HIS A 15 -9.94 -8.85 5.82
CA HIS A 15 -9.00 -8.11 6.67
C HIS A 15 -8.17 -7.15 5.82
N GLY A 16 -8.63 -5.89 5.74
CA GLY A 16 -8.00 -4.81 4.96
C GLY A 16 -6.88 -4.08 5.69
N GLY A 17 -6.84 -4.20 7.02
CA GLY A 17 -5.79 -3.67 7.88
C GLY A 17 -6.24 -2.58 8.84
N PHE A 18 -7.40 -1.97 8.64
CA PHE A 18 -7.88 -0.86 9.47
C PHE A 18 -9.34 -1.03 9.87
N ASP A 19 -9.65 -0.63 11.08
CA ASP A 19 -11.03 -0.42 11.52
C ASP A 19 -11.44 1.03 11.28
N LEU A 20 -12.75 1.29 11.24
CA LEU A 20 -13.28 2.62 10.94
C LEU A 20 -12.76 3.73 11.87
N PRO A 21 -12.64 3.51 13.21
CA PRO A 21 -12.06 4.51 14.10
C PRO A 21 -10.59 4.84 13.78
N GLU A 22 -9.80 3.86 13.35
CA GLU A 22 -8.39 4.06 12.99
C GLU A 22 -8.26 4.91 11.72
N ILE A 23 -9.11 4.65 10.71
CA ILE A 23 -9.18 5.46 9.50
C ILE A 23 -9.56 6.91 9.84
N GLN A 24 -10.53 7.11 10.74
CA GLN A 24 -10.94 8.44 11.19
C GLN A 24 -9.81 9.16 11.92
N GLN A 25 -9.05 8.47 12.78
CA GLN A 25 -7.88 9.03 13.45
C GLN A 25 -6.81 9.51 12.47
N VAL A 26 -6.58 8.79 11.37
CA VAL A 26 -5.66 9.25 10.31
C VAL A 26 -6.15 10.57 9.72
N PHE A 27 -7.43 10.68 9.36
CA PHE A 27 -7.99 11.90 8.78
C PHE A 27 -7.93 13.09 9.77
N ASP A 28 -8.23 12.85 11.03
CA ASP A 28 -8.20 13.88 12.08
C ASP A 28 -6.77 14.36 12.34
N ALA A 29 -5.79 13.46 12.37
CA ALA A 29 -4.38 13.81 12.53
C ALA A 29 -3.86 14.64 11.34
N MET A 30 -4.22 14.25 10.11
CA MET A 30 -3.85 15.01 8.90
C MET A 30 -4.50 16.41 8.89
N ALA A 31 -5.76 16.52 9.31
CA ALA A 31 -6.48 17.79 9.36
C ALA A 31 -5.94 18.71 10.46
N ALA A 32 -5.61 18.16 11.63
CA ALA A 32 -5.12 18.93 12.77
C ALA A 32 -3.70 19.46 12.56
N ASN A 33 -2.77 18.61 12.11
CA ASN A 33 -1.39 19.00 11.83
C ASN A 33 -0.74 18.08 10.80
N TYR A 34 -0.87 18.44 9.54
CA TYR A 34 -0.34 17.67 8.43
C TYR A 34 1.17 17.40 8.53
N SER A 35 1.95 18.39 8.93
CA SER A 35 3.41 18.25 9.06
C SER A 35 3.79 17.25 10.15
N ALA A 36 3.14 17.30 11.29
CA ALA A 36 3.38 16.35 12.37
C ALA A 36 2.97 14.93 11.95
N TRP A 37 1.82 14.77 11.31
CA TRP A 37 1.37 13.50 10.76
C TRP A 37 2.38 12.95 9.73
N ALA A 38 2.81 13.75 8.75
CA ALA A 38 3.74 13.33 7.71
C ALA A 38 5.10 12.89 8.29
N THR A 39 5.59 13.62 9.32
CA THR A 39 6.83 13.28 10.04
C THR A 39 6.73 11.90 10.72
N GLY A 40 5.60 11.61 11.36
CA GLY A 40 5.37 10.32 12.03
C GLY A 40 5.09 9.18 11.05
N TYR A 41 4.36 9.45 9.96
CA TYR A 41 3.95 8.43 8.99
C TYR A 41 5.09 7.95 8.10
N ALA A 42 5.99 8.85 7.67
CA ALA A 42 7.02 8.50 6.70
C ALA A 42 7.93 7.34 7.13
N PRO A 43 8.48 7.30 8.35
CA PRO A 43 9.29 6.16 8.78
C PRO A 43 8.47 4.86 8.90
N LEU A 44 7.20 4.93 9.30
CA LEU A 44 6.32 3.77 9.39
C LEU A 44 6.02 3.19 8.00
N ALA A 45 5.74 4.05 7.02
CA ALA A 45 5.44 3.62 5.66
C ALA A 45 6.67 3.03 4.95
N VAL A 46 7.86 3.57 5.21
CA VAL A 46 9.13 3.00 4.69
C VAL A 46 9.44 1.67 5.36
N GLY A 47 9.21 1.55 6.68
CA GLY A 47 9.27 0.32 7.45
C GLY A 47 10.66 -0.31 7.64
N ALA A 48 11.58 -0.09 6.71
CA ALA A 48 12.96 -0.56 6.80
C ALA A 48 13.88 0.55 7.34
N ASP A 49 14.98 0.16 7.98
CA ASP A 49 15.99 1.11 8.45
C ASP A 49 16.84 1.64 7.27
N VAL A 50 16.21 2.49 6.46
CA VAL A 50 16.83 3.15 5.30
C VAL A 50 16.56 4.65 5.38
N PRO A 51 17.39 5.42 6.11
CA PRO A 51 17.16 6.85 6.34
C PRO A 51 16.98 7.68 5.06
N ALA A 52 17.71 7.35 4.00
CA ALA A 52 17.58 8.03 2.71
C ALA A 52 16.18 7.85 2.09
N ALA A 53 15.57 6.66 2.22
CA ALA A 53 14.20 6.41 1.76
C ALA A 53 13.17 7.17 2.59
N VAL A 54 13.36 7.25 3.91
CA VAL A 54 12.52 8.05 4.81
C VAL A 54 12.60 9.53 4.44
N GLN A 55 13.80 10.05 4.21
CA GLN A 55 14.01 11.45 3.80
C GLN A 55 13.32 11.75 2.46
N GLU A 56 13.49 10.90 1.47
CA GLU A 56 12.89 11.08 0.14
C GLU A 56 11.36 11.04 0.21
N PHE A 57 10.80 10.08 0.96
CA PHE A 57 9.35 10.01 1.12
C PHE A 57 8.80 11.20 1.91
N SER A 58 9.46 11.60 2.99
CA SER A 58 9.11 12.82 3.75
C SER A 58 9.09 14.06 2.84
N ARG A 59 10.12 14.24 2.01
CA ARG A 59 10.19 15.34 1.04
C ARG A 59 8.98 15.32 0.09
N THR A 60 8.58 14.14 -0.37
CA THR A 60 7.41 13.97 -1.24
C THR A 60 6.13 14.40 -0.53
N LEU A 61 5.93 13.98 0.72
CA LEU A 61 4.77 14.38 1.53
C LEU A 61 4.73 15.89 1.78
N PHE A 62 5.86 16.50 2.17
CA PHE A 62 5.94 17.94 2.44
C PHE A 62 5.76 18.82 1.19
N ASN A 63 6.02 18.29 0.00
CA ASN A 63 5.75 18.99 -1.26
C ASN A 63 4.28 18.94 -1.69
N MET A 64 3.46 18.10 -1.05
CA MET A 64 2.02 18.05 -1.32
C MET A 64 1.27 19.12 -0.55
N ARG A 65 0.23 19.68 -1.15
CA ARG A 65 -0.71 20.53 -0.45
C ARG A 65 -1.51 19.71 0.56
N PRO A 66 -1.62 20.12 1.83
CA PRO A 66 -2.29 19.35 2.88
C PRO A 66 -3.77 19.04 2.57
N ASP A 67 -4.50 19.99 1.99
CA ASP A 67 -5.92 19.82 1.62
C ASP A 67 -6.09 18.76 0.52
N ILE A 68 -5.23 18.76 -0.49
CA ILE A 68 -5.23 17.76 -1.57
C ILE A 68 -4.84 16.40 -1.02
N SER A 69 -3.78 16.33 -0.20
CA SER A 69 -3.32 15.09 0.42
C SER A 69 -4.42 14.43 1.25
N LEU A 70 -5.13 15.20 2.09
CA LEU A 70 -6.26 14.72 2.88
C LEU A 70 -7.41 14.23 1.99
N HIS A 71 -7.74 14.97 0.93
CA HIS A 71 -8.78 14.55 -0.01
C HIS A 71 -8.44 13.22 -0.70
N VAL A 72 -7.21 13.08 -1.19
CA VAL A 72 -6.73 11.82 -1.81
C VAL A 72 -6.75 10.69 -0.78
N CYS A 73 -6.27 10.93 0.44
CA CYS A 73 -6.27 9.95 1.51
C CYS A 73 -7.70 9.44 1.81
N ARG A 74 -8.67 10.34 1.94
CA ARG A 74 -10.08 9.99 2.13
C ARG A 74 -10.63 9.17 0.98
N THR A 75 -10.32 9.53 -0.26
CA THR A 75 -10.75 8.77 -1.44
C THR A 75 -10.18 7.36 -1.42
N VAL A 76 -8.88 7.22 -1.14
CA VAL A 76 -8.19 5.92 -1.10
C VAL A 76 -8.76 5.02 0.00
N PHE A 77 -8.90 5.52 1.23
CA PHE A 77 -9.38 4.73 2.37
C PHE A 77 -10.86 4.33 2.25
N ASN A 78 -11.68 5.14 1.59
CA ASN A 78 -13.11 4.85 1.37
C ASN A 78 -13.39 4.03 0.09
N THR A 79 -12.36 3.75 -0.71
CA THR A 79 -12.53 2.96 -1.94
C THR A 79 -12.69 1.48 -1.60
N ASP A 80 -13.66 0.83 -2.26
CA ASP A 80 -13.85 -0.63 -2.24
C ASP A 80 -13.90 -1.15 -3.68
N LEU A 81 -12.88 -1.89 -4.08
CA LEU A 81 -12.74 -2.46 -5.42
C LEU A 81 -12.99 -3.98 -5.45
N ARG A 82 -13.42 -4.59 -4.33
CA ARG A 82 -13.62 -6.04 -4.24
C ARG A 82 -14.59 -6.57 -5.29
N GLY A 83 -15.67 -5.82 -5.54
CA GLY A 83 -16.71 -6.20 -6.49
C GLY A 83 -16.26 -6.25 -7.97
N VAL A 84 -15.13 -5.61 -8.31
CA VAL A 84 -14.64 -5.57 -9.71
C VAL A 84 -13.41 -6.46 -9.95
N LEU A 85 -12.84 -7.07 -8.93
CA LEU A 85 -11.63 -7.89 -9.06
C LEU A 85 -11.79 -9.04 -10.05
N GLY A 86 -12.94 -9.70 -10.06
CA GLY A 86 -13.25 -10.78 -10.99
C GLY A 86 -13.29 -10.36 -12.47
N MET A 87 -13.39 -9.06 -12.75
CA MET A 87 -13.35 -8.52 -14.11
C MET A 87 -11.93 -8.37 -14.66
N VAL A 88 -10.92 -8.40 -13.80
CA VAL A 88 -9.50 -8.34 -14.20
C VAL A 88 -9.09 -9.70 -14.73
N ARG A 89 -9.09 -9.88 -16.05
CA ARG A 89 -8.78 -11.14 -16.73
C ARG A 89 -7.30 -11.30 -17.07
N ALA A 90 -6.54 -10.22 -17.05
CA ALA A 90 -5.10 -10.26 -17.31
C ALA A 90 -4.36 -11.09 -16.25
N PRO A 91 -3.28 -11.78 -16.62
CA PRO A 91 -2.40 -12.41 -15.64
C PRO A 91 -1.81 -11.35 -14.70
N CYS A 92 -1.79 -11.63 -13.40
CA CYS A 92 -1.34 -10.71 -12.37
C CYS A 92 -0.21 -11.29 -11.52
N VAL A 93 0.73 -10.43 -11.14
CA VAL A 93 1.70 -10.72 -10.08
C VAL A 93 1.48 -9.70 -8.96
N VAL A 94 1.06 -10.18 -7.80
CA VAL A 94 0.94 -9.37 -6.58
C VAL A 94 2.27 -9.42 -5.86
N VAL A 95 2.86 -8.26 -5.62
CA VAL A 95 4.11 -8.15 -4.85
C VAL A 95 3.77 -7.66 -3.46
N GLN A 96 4.10 -8.44 -2.44
CA GLN A 96 3.84 -8.15 -1.03
C GLN A 96 5.14 -8.12 -0.25
N THR A 97 5.33 -7.12 0.59
CA THR A 97 6.43 -7.07 1.56
C THR A 97 6.10 -7.88 2.82
N THR A 98 7.11 -8.25 3.58
CA THR A 98 6.94 -9.11 4.77
C THR A 98 6.19 -8.43 5.91
N ARG A 99 6.40 -7.12 6.09
CA ARG A 99 5.70 -6.28 7.08
C ARG A 99 5.33 -4.95 6.45
N ASP A 100 4.08 -4.83 6.06
CA ASP A 100 3.50 -3.61 5.51
C ASP A 100 2.43 -3.09 6.48
N VAL A 101 2.65 -1.90 7.05
CA VAL A 101 1.74 -1.28 8.01
C VAL A 101 0.46 -0.76 7.36
N SER A 102 0.46 -0.61 6.04
CA SER A 102 -0.68 -0.07 5.29
C SER A 102 -1.53 -1.16 4.65
N VAL A 103 -0.91 -2.27 4.22
CA VAL A 103 -1.60 -3.35 3.49
C VAL A 103 -1.10 -4.71 4.00
N PRO A 104 -1.85 -5.39 4.86
CA PRO A 104 -1.46 -6.67 5.41
C PRO A 104 -1.44 -7.79 4.35
N ALA A 105 -0.71 -8.87 4.64
CA ALA A 105 -0.57 -10.01 3.72
C ALA A 105 -1.91 -10.71 3.38
N SER A 106 -2.92 -10.58 4.23
CA SER A 106 -4.30 -11.01 3.98
C SER A 106 -4.88 -10.44 2.69
N VAL A 107 -4.54 -9.18 2.37
CA VAL A 107 -4.99 -8.50 1.14
C VAL A 107 -4.36 -9.16 -0.09
N ALA A 108 -3.08 -9.53 -0.05
CA ALA A 108 -2.44 -10.24 -1.16
C ALA A 108 -3.06 -11.62 -1.39
N ALA A 109 -3.40 -12.34 -0.32
CA ALA A 109 -4.11 -13.61 -0.39
C ALA A 109 -5.52 -13.44 -0.98
N TYR A 110 -6.24 -12.40 -0.55
CA TYR A 110 -7.56 -12.07 -1.08
C TYR A 110 -7.51 -11.73 -2.57
N LEU A 111 -6.57 -10.89 -3.00
CA LEU A 111 -6.37 -10.54 -4.41
C LEU A 111 -6.09 -11.78 -5.26
N LYS A 112 -5.23 -12.70 -4.76
CA LYS A 112 -4.94 -13.96 -5.45
C LYS A 112 -6.18 -14.82 -5.66
N ALA A 113 -7.09 -14.84 -4.70
CA ALA A 113 -8.31 -15.65 -4.74
C ALA A 113 -9.42 -15.04 -5.62
N HIS A 114 -9.46 -13.69 -5.76
CA HIS A 114 -10.62 -13.02 -6.37
C HIS A 114 -10.32 -12.32 -7.71
N LEU A 115 -9.06 -12.13 -8.09
CA LEU A 115 -8.72 -11.66 -9.43
C LEU A 115 -9.13 -12.71 -10.47
N GLY A 116 -9.79 -12.29 -11.54
CA GLY A 116 -10.34 -13.18 -12.56
C GLY A 116 -9.30 -13.80 -13.50
N GLY A 117 -8.08 -13.28 -13.53
CA GLY A 117 -6.94 -13.82 -14.27
C GLY A 117 -6.02 -14.67 -13.40
N ARG A 118 -5.11 -15.44 -14.05
CA ARG A 118 -4.10 -16.21 -13.33
C ARG A 118 -3.26 -15.27 -12.45
N THR A 119 -3.28 -15.48 -11.14
CA THR A 119 -2.60 -14.58 -10.18
C THR A 119 -1.58 -15.34 -9.34
N THR A 120 -0.37 -14.79 -9.24
CA THR A 120 0.69 -15.26 -8.35
C THR A 120 1.03 -14.19 -7.31
N VAL A 121 1.47 -14.62 -6.12
CA VAL A 121 1.97 -13.71 -5.08
C VAL A 121 3.47 -13.92 -4.95
N GLU A 122 4.23 -12.84 -5.03
CA GLU A 122 5.67 -12.80 -4.78
C GLU A 122 5.91 -12.06 -3.46
N LEU A 123 6.46 -12.78 -2.47
CA LEU A 123 6.82 -12.19 -1.20
C LEU A 123 8.22 -11.54 -1.31
N LEU A 124 8.29 -10.25 -1.09
CA LEU A 124 9.52 -9.48 -1.09
C LEU A 124 10.09 -9.42 0.32
N GLN A 125 11.32 -9.92 0.50
CA GLN A 125 11.98 -10.00 1.80
C GLN A 125 12.50 -8.62 2.24
N THR A 126 11.58 -7.69 2.44
CA THR A 126 11.79 -6.36 2.98
C THR A 126 10.52 -5.90 3.68
N GLU A 127 10.63 -4.86 4.49
CA GLU A 127 9.53 -4.30 5.25
C GLU A 127 9.00 -3.02 4.61
N GLY A 128 7.81 -2.61 5.04
CA GLY A 128 7.18 -1.36 4.67
C GLY A 128 6.43 -1.39 3.34
N HIS A 129 5.75 -0.28 3.09
CA HIS A 129 4.86 -0.10 1.94
C HIS A 129 5.57 0.40 0.68
N LEU A 130 6.83 0.84 0.79
CA LEU A 130 7.55 1.57 -0.25
C LEU A 130 8.84 0.84 -0.70
N PRO A 131 8.76 -0.44 -1.13
CA PRO A 131 9.95 -1.22 -1.51
C PRO A 131 10.71 -0.62 -2.70
N HIS A 132 10.09 0.23 -3.50
CA HIS A 132 10.75 0.96 -4.57
C HIS A 132 11.74 2.02 -4.06
N LEU A 133 11.58 2.50 -2.82
CA LEU A 133 12.52 3.39 -2.13
C LEU A 133 13.48 2.62 -1.21
N SER A 134 12.95 1.68 -0.42
CA SER A 134 13.74 0.99 0.61
C SER A 134 14.57 -0.19 0.07
N ALA A 135 14.10 -0.87 -0.98
CA ALA A 135 14.74 -2.07 -1.53
C ALA A 135 14.62 -2.16 -3.08
N PRO A 136 15.02 -1.12 -3.83
CA PRO A 136 14.79 -1.05 -5.28
C PRO A 136 15.42 -2.21 -6.05
N GLY A 137 16.57 -2.70 -5.61
CA GLY A 137 17.25 -3.85 -6.24
C GLY A 137 16.44 -5.14 -6.12
N LEU A 138 15.85 -5.42 -4.96
CA LEU A 138 14.99 -6.59 -4.75
C LEU A 138 13.71 -6.47 -5.58
N LEU A 139 13.08 -5.31 -5.57
CA LEU A 139 11.86 -5.07 -6.37
C LEU A 139 12.16 -5.24 -7.87
N ALA A 140 13.26 -4.69 -8.37
CA ALA A 140 13.64 -4.83 -9.78
C ALA A 140 13.85 -6.29 -10.20
N GLN A 141 14.43 -7.12 -9.33
CA GLN A 141 14.57 -8.56 -9.58
C GLN A 141 13.22 -9.26 -9.71
N VAL A 142 12.27 -8.97 -8.81
CA VAL A 142 10.91 -9.51 -8.87
C VAL A 142 10.21 -9.09 -10.16
N LEU A 143 10.29 -7.79 -10.51
CA LEU A 143 9.67 -7.27 -11.73
C LEU A 143 10.25 -7.91 -12.99
N ARG A 144 11.57 -8.10 -13.08
CA ARG A 144 12.20 -8.80 -14.21
C ARG A 144 11.71 -10.24 -14.34
N ARG A 145 11.64 -10.99 -13.21
CA ARG A 145 11.09 -12.36 -13.22
C ARG A 145 9.62 -12.40 -13.61
N ALA A 146 8.84 -11.44 -13.15
CA ALA A 146 7.42 -11.33 -13.51
C ALA A 146 7.26 -11.09 -15.02
N LEU A 147 7.98 -10.13 -15.57
CA LEU A 147 7.93 -9.81 -17.01
C LEU A 147 8.40 -10.97 -17.91
N ALA A 148 9.34 -11.78 -17.45
CA ALA A 148 9.81 -12.95 -18.21
C ALA A 148 8.78 -14.08 -18.28
N ARG A 149 7.66 -14.01 -17.54
CA ARG A 149 6.57 -15.02 -17.55
C ARG A 149 5.46 -14.71 -18.55
N PHE A 150 5.50 -13.52 -19.16
CA PHE A 150 4.55 -13.01 -20.14
C PHE A 150 5.20 -12.83 -21.51
#